data_d65bd8edf488fb727ea47d45ea4a01ab
#
_entry.id   d65bd8edf488fb727ea47d45ea4a01ab
#
_cell.length_a   1.000
_cell.length_b   1.000
_cell.length_c   1.000
_cell.angle_alpha   90.00
_cell.angle_beta   90.00
_cell.angle_gamma   90.00
#
_symmetry.space_group_name_H-M   'P 1'
#
loop_
_entity.id
_entity.type
_entity.pdbx_description
1 polymer ?
#
loop_
_entity_poly.entity_id
_entity_poly.type
_entity_poly.pdbx_seq_one_letter_code
_entity_poly.pdbx_strand_id
1 'polypeptide(L)'
;EVAVIDPLGPDEYGYYIYDSGDDGYDLAPIYEWVEIDPSSGGNGSDLNLSNNGNGTWSGNGPIAHVDLPFPFKFYGIDYDEITVCTNGWIAFGYTDMESFRNYAIPGAGGPSPMLAAFWDDLETTSSGDVFTYFDSNNDYFIIEWSDMRTHSYNSIETFQIILFNEGSQPYGDGNIKIQYKVFNNTSSFIN
;
A
#
# COMPACT_ATOMS: atom_id res chain seq x y z
N GLU A 1 18.50 -4.95 -23.68
CA GLU A 1 17.29 -4.94 -22.83
C GLU A 1 17.14 -6.35 -22.26
N VAL A 2 17.33 -6.51 -20.99
CA VAL A 2 16.99 -7.74 -20.29
C VAL A 2 15.47 -7.65 -20.13
N ALA A 3 14.72 -8.50 -20.81
CA ALA A 3 13.32 -8.71 -20.47
C ALA A 3 13.31 -9.29 -19.07
N VAL A 4 12.89 -8.48 -18.10
CA VAL A 4 12.81 -8.92 -16.71
C VAL A 4 11.51 -9.72 -16.61
N ILE A 5 11.61 -11.00 -16.95
CA ILE A 5 10.56 -12.00 -16.80
C ILE A 5 10.85 -12.93 -15.61
N ASP A 6 11.89 -12.64 -14.85
CA ASP A 6 12.32 -13.41 -13.70
C ASP A 6 12.08 -12.62 -12.42
N PRO A 7 11.72 -13.27 -11.31
CA PRO A 7 11.54 -12.61 -10.02
C PRO A 7 12.75 -11.81 -9.58
N LEU A 8 12.50 -10.65 -8.97
CA LEU A 8 13.55 -9.81 -8.43
C LEU A 8 13.91 -10.25 -7.01
N GLY A 9 15.19 -10.29 -6.72
CA GLY A 9 15.70 -10.63 -5.40
C GLY A 9 16.71 -11.77 -5.40
N PRO A 10 17.07 -12.33 -4.20
CA PRO A 10 16.66 -11.75 -2.93
C PRO A 10 17.32 -10.38 -2.68
N ASP A 11 16.67 -9.55 -1.86
CA ASP A 11 17.35 -8.41 -1.26
C ASP A 11 18.38 -8.90 -0.19
N GLU A 12 19.07 -7.98 0.47
CA GLU A 12 20.09 -8.35 1.47
C GLU A 12 19.52 -9.13 2.67
N TYR A 13 18.21 -9.00 2.94
CA TYR A 13 17.52 -9.72 4.01
C TYR A 13 16.99 -11.08 3.54
N GLY A 14 16.49 -11.17 2.31
CA GLY A 14 15.94 -12.40 1.73
C GLY A 14 14.57 -12.28 1.08
N TYR A 15 14.01 -11.07 0.94
CA TYR A 15 12.76 -10.85 0.21
C TYR A 15 12.92 -11.02 -1.29
N TYR A 16 11.93 -11.65 -1.90
CA TYR A 16 11.74 -11.72 -3.35
C TYR A 16 10.50 -10.95 -3.76
N ILE A 17 10.51 -10.39 -4.96
CA ILE A 17 9.35 -9.78 -5.60
C ILE A 17 9.01 -10.58 -6.84
N TYR A 18 7.77 -11.03 -6.92
CA TYR A 18 7.16 -11.65 -8.09
C TYR A 18 6.13 -10.68 -8.67
N ASP A 19 6.12 -10.51 -9.97
CA ASP A 19 5.12 -9.70 -10.64
C ASP A 19 4.24 -10.53 -11.61
N SER A 20 3.24 -9.90 -12.22
CA SER A 20 2.31 -10.58 -13.14
C SER A 20 2.96 -11.03 -14.46
N GLY A 21 4.22 -10.70 -14.71
CA GLY A 21 5.00 -11.16 -15.86
C GLY A 21 5.83 -12.40 -15.58
N ASP A 22 5.89 -12.85 -14.31
CA ASP A 22 6.65 -14.02 -13.89
C ASP A 22 5.92 -15.35 -14.19
N ASP A 23 5.33 -15.46 -15.37
CA ASP A 23 4.61 -16.64 -15.82
C ASP A 23 5.52 -17.89 -15.78
N GLY A 24 5.06 -18.92 -15.06
CA GLY A 24 5.79 -20.17 -14.91
C GLY A 24 6.50 -20.35 -13.57
N TYR A 25 6.45 -19.35 -12.70
CA TYR A 25 6.86 -19.47 -11.30
C TYR A 25 5.65 -19.73 -10.39
N ASP A 26 5.78 -20.68 -9.47
CA ASP A 26 4.68 -21.09 -8.57
C ASP A 26 4.20 -19.96 -7.64
N LEU A 27 5.05 -18.96 -7.41
CA LEU A 27 4.77 -17.79 -6.56
C LEU A 27 4.34 -16.55 -7.36
N ALA A 28 4.18 -16.66 -8.68
CA ALA A 28 3.67 -15.55 -9.49
C ALA A 28 2.29 -15.09 -8.98
N PRO A 29 2.05 -13.79 -8.78
CA PRO A 29 0.80 -13.32 -8.21
C PRO A 29 -0.36 -13.49 -9.19
N ILE A 30 -1.49 -13.98 -8.69
CA ILE A 30 -2.75 -14.00 -9.42
C ILE A 30 -3.51 -12.71 -9.07
N TYR A 31 -3.89 -11.94 -10.09
CA TYR A 31 -4.72 -10.77 -9.88
C TYR A 31 -6.13 -11.21 -9.46
N GLU A 32 -6.55 -10.78 -8.27
CA GLU A 32 -7.87 -11.03 -7.72
C GLU A 32 -8.26 -9.85 -6.84
N TRP A 33 -9.07 -8.94 -7.41
CA TRP A 33 -9.48 -7.73 -6.72
C TRP A 33 -10.50 -8.06 -5.62
N VAL A 34 -10.26 -7.57 -4.43
CA VAL A 34 -11.21 -7.63 -3.31
C VAL A 34 -11.76 -6.24 -3.08
N GLU A 35 -12.99 -5.99 -3.51
CA GLU A 35 -13.64 -4.69 -3.35
C GLU A 35 -13.96 -4.42 -1.88
N ILE A 36 -13.38 -3.37 -1.32
CA ILE A 36 -13.67 -2.97 0.06
C ILE A 36 -14.27 -1.58 0.18
N ASP A 37 -14.27 -0.75 -0.89
CA ASP A 37 -14.93 0.55 -0.89
C ASP A 37 -16.46 0.37 -0.75
N PRO A 38 -17.11 0.92 0.29
CA PRO A 38 -18.56 0.82 0.46
C PRO A 38 -19.36 1.44 -0.66
N SER A 39 -18.85 2.48 -1.33
CA SER A 39 -19.52 3.10 -2.47
C SER A 39 -19.58 2.19 -3.69
N SER A 40 -18.64 1.24 -3.79
CA SER A 40 -18.53 0.22 -4.83
C SER A 40 -19.06 -1.15 -4.41
N GLY A 41 -19.68 -1.24 -3.22
CA GLY A 41 -20.29 -2.47 -2.69
C GLY A 41 -19.41 -3.27 -1.75
N GLY A 42 -18.26 -2.74 -1.35
CA GLY A 42 -17.37 -3.31 -0.36
C GLY A 42 -17.85 -3.14 1.08
N ASN A 43 -17.11 -3.72 2.02
CA ASN A 43 -17.41 -3.65 3.45
C ASN A 43 -16.26 -3.04 4.26
N GLY A 44 -15.38 -2.28 3.65
CA GLY A 44 -14.27 -1.62 4.32
C GLY A 44 -14.70 -0.53 5.28
N SER A 45 -13.82 -0.26 6.22
CA SER A 45 -13.95 0.87 7.14
C SER A 45 -13.19 2.06 6.57
N ASP A 46 -13.88 3.18 6.42
CA ASP A 46 -13.29 4.44 6.00
C ASP A 46 -12.36 4.98 7.10
N LEU A 47 -11.13 5.33 6.74
CA LEU A 47 -10.18 5.96 7.65
C LEU A 47 -10.45 7.45 7.84
N ASN A 48 -11.39 8.04 7.07
CA ASN A 48 -11.78 9.44 7.12
C ASN A 48 -10.57 10.40 6.98
N LEU A 49 -9.65 10.06 6.11
CA LEU A 49 -8.48 10.87 5.84
C LEU A 49 -8.81 12.07 4.96
N SER A 50 -7.97 13.09 5.01
CA SER A 50 -8.13 14.29 4.19
C SER A 50 -6.79 14.77 3.67
N ASN A 51 -6.68 14.91 2.36
CA ASN A 51 -5.52 15.46 1.68
C ASN A 51 -5.97 16.32 0.49
N ASN A 52 -5.52 17.58 0.46
CA ASN A 52 -5.82 18.54 -0.61
C ASN A 52 -4.65 18.69 -1.60
N GLY A 53 -3.63 17.86 -1.46
CA GLY A 53 -2.40 17.91 -2.24
C GLY A 53 -1.39 18.95 -1.76
N ASN A 54 -0.17 18.84 -2.28
CA ASN A 54 0.96 19.72 -2.02
C ASN A 54 1.24 19.95 -0.51
N GLY A 55 1.06 18.88 0.29
CA GLY A 55 1.27 18.91 1.74
C GLY A 55 0.24 19.76 2.49
N THR A 56 -0.96 19.94 1.94
CA THR A 56 -2.07 20.65 2.59
C THR A 56 -3.23 19.68 2.86
N TRP A 57 -3.89 19.85 3.99
CA TRP A 57 -5.01 19.01 4.39
C TRP A 57 -5.98 19.76 5.29
N SER A 58 -7.11 19.14 5.54
CA SER A 58 -8.14 19.63 6.47
C SER A 58 -8.65 18.46 7.33
N GLY A 59 -9.43 18.74 8.35
CA GLY A 59 -10.03 17.70 9.17
C GLY A 59 -9.00 16.79 9.85
N ASN A 60 -9.06 15.47 9.57
CA ASN A 60 -8.24 14.47 10.25
C ASN A 60 -6.80 14.36 9.72
N GLY A 61 -6.48 15.06 8.62
CA GLY A 61 -5.15 15.01 8.01
C GLY A 61 -4.91 13.78 7.13
N PRO A 62 -3.68 13.65 6.58
CA PRO A 62 -3.39 12.66 5.54
C PRO A 62 -2.94 11.29 6.07
N ILE A 63 -2.83 11.10 7.38
CA ILE A 63 -2.38 9.84 7.99
C ILE A 63 -3.37 9.31 9.02
N ALA A 64 -3.41 7.98 9.15
CA ALA A 64 -4.08 7.28 10.25
C ALA A 64 -3.18 6.20 10.84
N HIS A 65 -3.27 6.02 12.16
CA HIS A 65 -2.66 4.90 12.87
C HIS A 65 -3.70 3.80 12.98
N VAL A 66 -3.35 2.60 12.55
CA VAL A 66 -4.27 1.46 12.42
C VAL A 66 -3.70 0.25 13.12
N ASP A 67 -4.41 -0.25 14.13
CA ASP A 67 -4.08 -1.51 14.78
C ASP A 67 -4.29 -2.67 13.80
N LEU A 68 -3.31 -3.54 13.68
CA LEU A 68 -3.43 -4.75 12.86
C LEU A 68 -4.22 -5.83 13.61
N PRO A 69 -5.06 -6.60 12.92
CA PRO A 69 -5.83 -7.68 13.55
C PRO A 69 -4.97 -8.89 13.95
N PHE A 70 -3.72 -8.92 13.50
CA PHE A 70 -2.70 -9.92 13.81
C PHE A 70 -1.31 -9.28 13.76
N PRO A 71 -0.32 -9.82 14.51
CA PRO A 71 1.07 -9.37 14.36
C PRO A 71 1.58 -9.66 12.96
N PHE A 72 2.09 -8.64 12.28
CA PHE A 72 2.70 -8.78 10.97
C PHE A 72 4.21 -8.66 11.06
N LYS A 73 4.92 -9.68 10.57
CA LYS A 73 6.38 -9.67 10.58
C LYS A 73 6.94 -9.07 9.28
N PHE A 74 7.76 -8.04 9.43
CA PHE A 74 8.43 -7.37 8.32
C PHE A 74 9.90 -7.13 8.66
N TYR A 75 10.81 -7.62 7.83
CA TYR A 75 12.27 -7.63 8.09
C TYR A 75 12.62 -8.16 9.49
N GLY A 76 12.00 -9.27 9.90
CA GLY A 76 12.25 -9.97 11.14
C GLY A 76 11.68 -9.32 12.41
N ILE A 77 10.95 -8.22 12.29
CA ILE A 77 10.33 -7.49 13.40
C ILE A 77 8.80 -7.65 13.30
N ASP A 78 8.17 -7.98 14.43
CA ASP A 78 6.71 -8.05 14.53
C ASP A 78 6.12 -6.66 14.82
N TYR A 79 5.06 -6.32 14.08
CA TYR A 79 4.32 -5.07 14.20
C TYR A 79 2.86 -5.34 14.45
N ASP A 80 2.28 -4.67 15.45
CA ASP A 80 0.86 -4.72 15.79
C ASP A 80 0.08 -3.51 15.25
N GLU A 81 0.79 -2.54 14.68
CA GLU A 81 0.26 -1.27 14.18
C GLU A 81 0.95 -0.88 12.88
N ILE A 82 0.20 -0.21 12.01
CA ILE A 82 0.73 0.49 10.83
C ILE A 82 0.27 1.94 10.82
N THR A 83 1.06 2.81 10.19
CA THR A 83 0.61 4.15 9.79
C THR A 83 0.26 4.11 8.31
N VAL A 84 -0.96 4.48 7.96
CA VAL A 84 -1.47 4.57 6.59
C VAL A 84 -1.48 6.02 6.15
N CYS A 85 -0.95 6.32 4.97
CA CYS A 85 -0.94 7.68 4.40
C CYS A 85 -1.73 7.74 3.10
N THR A 86 -2.51 8.81 2.91
CA THR A 86 -3.22 9.10 1.65
C THR A 86 -2.28 9.08 0.45
N ASN A 87 -1.01 9.40 0.63
CA ASN A 87 0.01 9.48 -0.42
C ASN A 87 0.55 8.12 -0.89
N GLY A 88 -0.24 7.04 -0.70
CA GLY A 88 -0.03 5.73 -1.33
C GLY A 88 1.04 4.87 -0.69
N TRP A 89 1.30 5.04 0.61
CA TRP A 89 2.23 4.24 1.37
C TRP A 89 1.71 3.89 2.77
N ILE A 90 2.29 2.84 3.34
CA ILE A 90 2.17 2.49 4.76
C ILE A 90 3.56 2.47 5.40
N ALA A 91 3.62 2.76 6.70
CA ALA A 91 4.78 2.46 7.54
C ALA A 91 4.40 1.38 8.55
N PHE A 92 5.32 0.46 8.83
CA PHE A 92 5.13 -0.49 9.92
C PHE A 92 5.50 0.18 11.24
N GLY A 93 4.52 0.20 12.17
CA GLY A 93 4.57 0.96 13.41
C GLY A 93 4.15 2.43 13.25
N TYR A 94 4.40 3.21 14.29
CA TYR A 94 3.99 4.60 14.41
C TYR A 94 4.94 5.57 13.70
N THR A 95 4.38 6.52 12.95
CA THR A 95 5.09 7.70 12.45
C THR A 95 4.15 8.87 12.26
N ASP A 96 4.64 10.10 12.49
CA ASP A 96 3.93 11.33 12.16
C ASP A 96 4.34 11.92 10.79
N MET A 97 5.07 11.16 9.97
CA MET A 97 5.47 11.62 8.65
C MET A 97 4.27 11.62 7.69
N GLU A 98 4.17 12.69 6.91
CA GLU A 98 3.09 12.92 5.93
C GLU A 98 3.65 13.06 4.50
N SER A 99 4.80 12.45 4.25
CA SER A 99 5.56 12.65 3.01
C SER A 99 4.74 12.35 1.76
N PHE A 100 4.60 13.36 0.89
CA PHE A 100 3.92 13.26 -0.39
C PHE A 100 4.90 13.18 -1.58
N ARG A 101 6.16 13.52 -1.38
CA ARG A 101 7.19 13.45 -2.43
C ARG A 101 7.87 12.10 -2.39
N ASN A 102 7.87 11.41 -3.52
CA ASN A 102 8.52 10.13 -3.69
C ASN A 102 10.04 10.28 -3.79
N TYR A 103 10.72 9.88 -2.74
CA TYR A 103 12.17 9.78 -2.70
C TYR A 103 12.64 8.34 -2.91
N ALA A 104 13.94 8.16 -3.10
CA ALA A 104 14.49 6.81 -3.14
C ALA A 104 14.27 6.04 -1.83
N ILE A 105 13.88 4.77 -1.94
CA ILE A 105 13.70 3.85 -0.81
C ILE A 105 14.83 2.80 -0.88
N PRO A 106 15.59 2.60 0.24
CA PRO A 106 15.55 3.34 1.50
C PRO A 106 16.17 4.73 1.39
N GLY A 107 15.64 5.68 2.16
CA GLY A 107 16.14 7.06 2.17
C GLY A 107 15.47 7.92 3.22
N ALA A 108 15.99 9.14 3.38
CA ALA A 108 15.52 10.05 4.45
C ALA A 108 14.20 10.76 4.15
N GLY A 109 13.61 10.55 2.97
CA GLY A 109 12.42 11.28 2.54
C GLY A 109 11.09 10.69 3.00
N GLY A 110 11.08 9.44 3.43
CA GLY A 110 9.91 8.72 3.94
C GLY A 110 10.17 8.05 5.29
N PRO A 111 9.14 7.45 5.90
CA PRO A 111 9.31 6.67 7.11
C PRO A 111 10.13 5.40 6.86
N SER A 112 10.64 4.79 7.93
CA SER A 112 11.33 3.51 7.86
C SER A 112 10.95 2.67 9.09
N PRO A 113 10.50 1.44 8.90
CA PRO A 113 10.28 0.75 7.60
C PRO A 113 8.99 1.19 6.90
N MET A 114 8.98 1.16 5.57
CA MET A 114 7.80 1.51 4.77
C MET A 114 7.58 0.57 3.58
N LEU A 115 6.34 0.53 3.12
CA LEU A 115 5.91 -0.10 1.90
C LEU A 115 5.12 0.93 1.08
N ALA A 116 5.55 1.21 -0.13
CA ALA A 116 4.95 2.21 -1.01
C ALA A 116 4.39 1.54 -2.27
N ALA A 117 3.07 1.39 -2.35
CA ALA A 117 2.40 0.84 -3.52
C ALA A 117 2.36 1.85 -4.66
N PHE A 118 2.04 3.10 -4.36
CA PHE A 118 2.07 4.22 -5.30
C PHE A 118 2.31 5.53 -4.54
N TRP A 119 3.57 5.82 -4.25
CA TRP A 119 3.95 7.03 -3.51
C TRP A 119 3.95 8.24 -4.42
N ASP A 120 2.92 9.05 -4.33
CA ASP A 120 2.76 10.31 -5.06
C ASP A 120 1.95 11.29 -4.20
N ASP A 121 1.83 12.53 -4.64
CA ASP A 121 0.97 13.55 -4.05
C ASP A 121 -0.49 13.24 -4.43
N LEU A 122 -1.15 12.44 -3.58
CA LEU A 122 -2.52 11.98 -3.79
C LEU A 122 -3.49 12.77 -2.93
N GLU A 123 -4.59 13.19 -3.56
CA GLU A 123 -5.67 13.92 -2.94
C GLU A 123 -6.87 13.02 -2.67
N THR A 124 -7.50 13.21 -1.51
CA THR A 124 -8.88 12.74 -1.30
C THR A 124 -9.84 13.65 -2.08
N THR A 125 -10.87 13.07 -2.65
CA THR A 125 -11.89 13.79 -3.43
C THR A 125 -13.26 13.53 -2.82
N SER A 126 -14.32 14.00 -3.45
CA SER A 126 -15.68 13.66 -3.01
C SER A 126 -16.03 12.16 -3.17
N SER A 127 -15.22 11.41 -3.91
CA SER A 127 -15.40 9.96 -4.15
C SER A 127 -14.17 9.14 -3.77
N GLY A 128 -13.01 9.77 -3.58
CA GLY A 128 -11.77 9.07 -3.29
C GLY A 128 -11.41 9.13 -1.80
N ASP A 129 -11.12 7.98 -1.22
CA ASP A 129 -10.70 7.83 0.17
C ASP A 129 -9.87 6.57 0.40
N VAL A 130 -9.46 6.35 1.64
CA VAL A 130 -8.65 5.19 2.04
C VAL A 130 -9.45 4.33 3.00
N PHE A 131 -9.57 3.05 2.65
CA PHE A 131 -10.35 2.08 3.40
C PHE A 131 -9.46 0.96 3.93
N THR A 132 -9.92 0.32 5.01
CA THR A 132 -9.30 -0.89 5.54
C THR A 132 -10.34 -1.97 5.78
N TYR A 133 -9.94 -3.23 5.62
CA TYR A 133 -10.79 -4.38 5.86
C TYR A 133 -10.00 -5.60 6.32
N PHE A 134 -10.49 -6.27 7.36
CA PHE A 134 -9.97 -7.57 7.76
C PHE A 134 -10.90 -8.68 7.26
N ASP A 135 -10.41 -9.49 6.34
CA ASP A 135 -11.09 -10.71 5.92
C ASP A 135 -10.68 -11.88 6.83
N SER A 136 -11.51 -12.14 7.84
CA SER A 136 -11.27 -13.23 8.80
C SER A 136 -11.48 -14.63 8.22
N ASN A 137 -12.06 -14.77 7.03
CA ASN A 137 -12.24 -16.07 6.38
C ASN A 137 -10.99 -16.47 5.59
N ASN A 138 -10.34 -15.48 4.98
CA ASN A 138 -9.13 -15.67 4.18
C ASN A 138 -7.86 -15.25 4.94
N ASP A 139 -8.03 -14.71 6.14
CA ASP A 139 -6.98 -14.38 7.10
C ASP A 139 -5.95 -13.37 6.53
N TYR A 140 -6.46 -12.25 5.99
CA TYR A 140 -5.63 -11.15 5.51
C TYR A 140 -6.26 -9.79 5.82
N PHE A 141 -5.40 -8.76 5.86
CA PHE A 141 -5.78 -7.37 6.07
C PHE A 141 -5.52 -6.55 4.80
N ILE A 142 -6.52 -5.80 4.36
CA ILE A 142 -6.48 -4.99 3.14
C ILE A 142 -6.45 -3.51 3.49
N ILE A 143 -5.61 -2.75 2.80
CA ILE A 143 -5.64 -1.29 2.74
C ILE A 143 -5.88 -0.93 1.28
N GLU A 144 -6.93 -0.18 1.00
CA GLU A 144 -7.31 0.26 -0.34
C GLU A 144 -7.34 1.77 -0.43
N TRP A 145 -6.66 2.30 -1.44
CA TRP A 145 -6.81 3.67 -1.92
C TRP A 145 -7.77 3.62 -3.10
N SER A 146 -9.00 4.09 -2.89
CA SER A 146 -10.05 4.08 -3.90
C SER A 146 -10.23 5.48 -4.49
N ASP A 147 -10.25 5.56 -5.82
CA ASP A 147 -10.49 6.80 -6.60
C ASP A 147 -9.65 8.02 -6.17
N MET A 148 -8.43 7.77 -5.69
CA MET A 148 -7.49 8.82 -5.31
C MET A 148 -7.04 9.62 -6.53
N ARG A 149 -6.95 10.94 -6.39
CA ARG A 149 -6.56 11.83 -7.47
C ARG A 149 -5.10 12.27 -7.32
N THR A 150 -4.30 12.15 -8.38
CA THR A 150 -2.97 12.75 -8.40
C THR A 150 -3.07 14.28 -8.48
N HIS A 151 -2.38 15.00 -7.60
CA HIS A 151 -2.45 16.46 -7.49
C HIS A 151 -2.05 17.16 -8.80
N SER A 152 -0.94 16.74 -9.41
CA SER A 152 -0.37 17.44 -10.56
C SER A 152 -1.08 17.13 -11.89
N TYR A 153 -1.65 15.93 -12.05
CA TYR A 153 -2.16 15.43 -13.34
C TYR A 153 -3.66 15.14 -13.32
N ASN A 154 -4.30 15.16 -12.16
CA ASN A 154 -5.72 14.87 -11.98
C ASN A 154 -6.12 13.47 -12.51
N SER A 155 -5.18 12.53 -12.58
CA SER A 155 -5.51 11.14 -12.87
C SER A 155 -6.12 10.47 -11.63
N ILE A 156 -7.01 9.51 -11.86
CA ILE A 156 -7.66 8.75 -10.79
C ILE A 156 -7.01 7.38 -10.73
N GLU A 157 -6.66 6.99 -9.51
CA GLU A 157 -5.94 5.77 -9.20
C GLU A 157 -6.68 4.95 -8.15
N THR A 158 -6.76 3.64 -8.35
CA THR A 158 -7.33 2.70 -7.37
C THR A 158 -6.40 1.50 -7.22
N PHE A 159 -5.90 1.27 -6.03
CA PHE A 159 -4.95 0.21 -5.72
C PHE A 159 -5.07 -0.25 -4.28
N GLN A 160 -4.51 -1.41 -3.97
CA GLN A 160 -4.56 -1.96 -2.62
C GLN A 160 -3.26 -2.67 -2.23
N ILE A 161 -3.01 -2.69 -0.93
CA ILE A 161 -2.02 -3.52 -0.26
C ILE A 161 -2.77 -4.58 0.55
N ILE A 162 -2.35 -5.84 0.43
CA ILE A 162 -2.87 -6.95 1.21
C ILE A 162 -1.74 -7.53 2.05
N LEU A 163 -1.93 -7.57 3.36
CA LEU A 163 -1.04 -8.19 4.33
C LEU A 163 -1.64 -9.54 4.73
N PHE A 164 -0.94 -10.64 4.47
CA PHE A 164 -1.41 -11.98 4.80
C PHE A 164 -0.97 -12.40 6.20
N ASN A 165 -1.91 -12.92 6.99
CA ASN A 165 -1.58 -13.55 8.25
C ASN A 165 -0.98 -14.93 8.02
N GLU A 166 0.32 -15.03 8.01
CA GLU A 166 1.04 -16.29 7.84
C GLU A 166 0.95 -17.20 9.09
N GLY A 167 0.17 -16.77 10.08
CA GLY A 167 0.10 -17.44 11.39
C GLY A 167 1.44 -17.41 12.10
N SER A 168 1.53 -18.08 13.23
CA SER A 168 2.78 -18.22 13.98
C SER A 168 3.74 -19.21 13.30
N GLN A 169 4.01 -19.01 12.01
CA GLN A 169 5.08 -19.76 11.35
C GLN A 169 6.41 -19.33 12.01
N PRO A 170 7.18 -20.26 12.60
CA PRO A 170 8.38 -19.92 13.35
C PRO A 170 9.49 -19.34 12.46
N TYR A 171 9.32 -19.37 11.14
CA TYR A 171 10.33 -18.99 10.16
C TYR A 171 9.66 -18.33 8.97
N GLY A 172 9.82 -17.04 8.86
CA GLY A 172 9.41 -16.25 7.70
C GLY A 172 8.75 -14.94 8.08
N ASP A 173 8.91 -13.97 7.22
CA ASP A 173 8.20 -12.70 7.28
C ASP A 173 6.84 -12.83 6.59
N GLY A 174 5.94 -11.88 6.82
CA GLY A 174 4.62 -11.89 6.21
C GLY A 174 4.65 -11.67 4.71
N ASN A 175 3.78 -12.36 3.97
CA ASN A 175 3.58 -12.12 2.55
C ASN A 175 2.77 -10.85 2.32
N ILE A 176 3.13 -10.14 1.26
CA ILE A 176 2.52 -8.88 0.87
C ILE A 176 2.10 -8.99 -0.59
N LYS A 177 0.88 -8.55 -0.91
CA LYS A 177 0.42 -8.44 -2.29
C LYS A 177 -0.02 -7.00 -2.57
N ILE A 178 0.43 -6.46 -3.69
CA ILE A 178 0.01 -5.15 -4.19
C ILE A 178 -0.76 -5.37 -5.48
N GLN A 179 -1.92 -4.74 -5.61
CA GLN A 179 -2.77 -4.84 -6.79
C GLN A 179 -3.22 -3.46 -7.24
N TYR A 180 -3.32 -3.28 -8.55
CA TYR A 180 -3.81 -2.04 -9.18
C TYR A 180 -5.06 -2.33 -10.00
N LYS A 181 -6.19 -1.71 -9.65
CA LYS A 181 -7.47 -1.81 -10.39
C LYS A 181 -7.55 -0.74 -11.46
N VAL A 182 -7.15 0.49 -11.09
CA VAL A 182 -7.08 1.64 -11.99
C VAL A 182 -5.72 2.28 -11.81
N PHE A 183 -4.96 2.38 -12.89
CA PHE A 183 -3.66 3.03 -12.91
C PHE A 183 -3.50 3.87 -14.18
N ASN A 184 -3.77 5.17 -14.06
CA ASN A 184 -3.79 6.11 -15.17
C ASN A 184 -2.60 7.07 -15.19
N ASN A 185 -1.80 7.09 -14.12
CA ASN A 185 -0.63 7.96 -14.08
C ASN A 185 0.45 7.45 -15.03
N THR A 186 0.63 8.17 -16.13
CA THR A 186 1.68 7.92 -17.13
C THR A 186 2.77 8.99 -17.09
N SER A 187 2.77 9.82 -16.04
CA SER A 187 3.75 10.89 -15.89
C SER A 187 5.15 10.31 -15.68
N SER A 188 6.13 10.87 -16.39
CA SER A 188 7.55 10.60 -16.18
C SER A 188 8.21 11.61 -15.22
N PHE A 189 7.44 12.53 -14.65
CA PHE A 189 7.96 13.53 -13.72
C PHE A 189 7.92 12.97 -12.30
N ILE A 190 9.03 13.10 -11.62
CA ILE A 190 9.16 12.88 -10.18
C ILE A 190 8.68 14.18 -9.49
N ASN A 191 7.68 14.09 -8.64
CA ASN A 191 7.22 15.22 -7.83
C ASN A 191 8.16 15.49 -6.65
#